data_d06ad094e4e06ff18ea613075d1f496f
#
_entry.id   d06ad094e4e06ff18ea613075d1f496f
#
_cell.length_a   1.000
_cell.length_b   1.000
_cell.length_c   1.000
_cell.angle_alpha   90.00
_cell.angle_beta   90.00
_cell.angle_gamma   90.00
#
_symmetry.space_group_name_H-M   'P 1'
#
loop_
_entity.id
_entity.type
_entity.pdbx_description
1 polymer ?
#
loop_
_entity_poly.entity_id
_entity_poly.type
_entity_poly.pdbx_seq_one_letter_code
_entity_poly.pdbx_strand_id
1 'polypeptide(L)'
;HHGHINLINNAKKYGYLIVGLLTDSAISTNKKLPLLNYNQRKKILSSFSGVDKIVPQDNWCYSSNILKYKPDIMVHGDDGNNDANGRILKKNSINALKKIGSKLIEIPHTKNISSTSLQKAYFEQSQLSSRNGKYLQRLISSKDITRIIESHSPLSALIAENIFYKNKKGERIEFDGFWSS
;
A
#
# COMPACT_ATOMS: atom_id res chain seq x y z
N HIS A 1 -8.06 8.22 3.10
CA HIS A 1 -8.41 9.55 2.57
C HIS A 1 -9.62 9.47 1.65
N HIS A 2 -10.21 10.63 1.32
CA HIS A 2 -11.45 10.69 0.54
C HIS A 2 -11.34 10.01 -0.84
N GLY A 3 -10.16 9.96 -1.45
CA GLY A 3 -9.97 9.21 -2.70
C GLY A 3 -10.31 7.72 -2.59
N HIS A 4 -10.02 7.07 -1.45
CA HIS A 4 -10.46 5.69 -1.21
C HIS A 4 -11.98 5.60 -1.04
N ILE A 5 -12.60 6.60 -0.41
CA ILE A 5 -14.06 6.66 -0.26
C ILE A 5 -14.74 6.78 -1.62
N ASN A 6 -14.22 7.65 -2.50
CA ASN A 6 -14.72 7.78 -3.86
C ASN A 6 -14.63 6.48 -4.64
N LEU A 7 -13.50 5.75 -4.50
CA LEU A 7 -13.33 4.43 -5.14
C LEU A 7 -14.36 3.42 -4.61
N ILE A 8 -14.55 3.33 -3.29
CA ILE A 8 -15.52 2.45 -2.65
C ILE A 8 -16.95 2.76 -3.12
N ASN A 9 -17.34 4.04 -3.11
CA ASN A 9 -18.67 4.46 -3.54
C ASN A 9 -18.94 4.14 -5.02
N ASN A 10 -17.93 4.28 -5.88
CA ASN A 10 -18.06 3.89 -7.28
C ASN A 10 -18.10 2.37 -7.45
N ALA A 11 -17.25 1.62 -6.74
CA ALA A 11 -17.25 0.17 -6.81
C ALA A 11 -18.56 -0.44 -6.30
N LYS A 12 -19.15 0.12 -5.24
CA LYS A 12 -20.44 -0.36 -4.67
C LYS A 12 -21.61 -0.34 -5.67
N LYS A 13 -21.57 0.53 -6.67
CA LYS A 13 -22.60 0.58 -7.73
C LYS A 13 -22.71 -0.72 -8.54
N TYR A 14 -21.69 -1.55 -8.52
CA TYR A 14 -21.65 -2.83 -9.25
C TYR A 14 -22.13 -4.02 -8.43
N GLY A 15 -22.50 -3.86 -7.15
CA GLY A 15 -23.10 -4.91 -6.35
C GLY A 15 -22.40 -5.21 -5.03
N TYR A 16 -22.27 -6.49 -4.67
CA TYR A 16 -21.61 -6.93 -3.44
C TYR A 16 -20.11 -6.61 -3.48
N LEU A 17 -19.64 -5.74 -2.57
CA LEU A 17 -18.28 -5.23 -2.60
C LEU A 17 -17.36 -5.97 -1.62
N ILE A 18 -16.39 -6.69 -2.19
CA ILE A 18 -15.26 -7.27 -1.45
C ILE A 18 -14.06 -6.35 -1.58
N VAL A 19 -13.51 -5.86 -0.48
CA VAL A 19 -12.31 -5.03 -0.48
C VAL A 19 -11.10 -5.83 -0.05
N GLY A 20 -10.10 -5.94 -0.93
CA GLY A 20 -8.77 -6.45 -0.59
C GLY A 20 -7.96 -5.38 0.13
N LEU A 21 -7.66 -5.56 1.40
CA LEU A 21 -6.87 -4.64 2.21
C LEU A 21 -5.45 -5.16 2.36
N LEU A 22 -4.46 -4.42 1.85
CA LEU A 22 -3.05 -4.79 1.98
C LEU A 22 -2.66 -4.96 3.44
N THR A 23 -2.00 -6.08 3.76
CA THR A 23 -1.42 -6.33 5.09
C THR A 23 -0.19 -5.44 5.32
N ASP A 24 0.21 -5.24 6.57
CA ASP A 24 1.40 -4.45 6.88
C ASP A 24 2.65 -5.09 6.26
N SER A 25 2.75 -6.41 6.27
CA SER A 25 3.81 -7.17 5.59
C SER A 25 3.83 -6.87 4.09
N ALA A 26 2.70 -6.96 3.40
CA ALA A 26 2.62 -6.66 1.98
C ALA A 26 3.03 -5.21 1.67
N ILE A 27 2.58 -4.23 2.47
CA ILE A 27 2.93 -2.82 2.25
C ILE A 27 4.44 -2.62 2.41
N SER A 28 5.06 -3.25 3.43
CA SER A 28 6.48 -3.07 3.76
C SER A 28 7.44 -3.53 2.67
N THR A 29 6.98 -4.33 1.69
CA THR A 29 7.83 -4.76 0.56
C THR A 29 8.10 -3.66 -0.47
N ASN A 30 7.20 -2.67 -0.61
CA ASN A 30 7.28 -1.66 -1.67
C ASN A 30 7.07 -0.22 -1.19
N LYS A 31 6.56 -0.02 0.02
CA LYS A 31 6.26 1.31 0.58
C LYS A 31 6.57 1.36 2.07
N LYS A 32 6.75 2.57 2.59
CA LYS A 32 6.81 2.80 4.05
C LYS A 32 5.49 2.38 4.69
N LEU A 33 5.56 1.83 5.90
CA LEU A 33 4.37 1.42 6.66
C LEU A 33 3.43 2.61 6.88
N PRO A 34 2.12 2.40 6.77
CA PRO A 34 1.14 3.43 7.10
C PRO A 34 1.11 3.71 8.61
N LEU A 35 0.62 4.87 9.01
CA LEU A 35 0.48 5.27 10.41
C LEU A 35 -0.41 4.29 11.19
N LEU A 36 -1.48 3.82 10.56
CA LEU A 36 -2.41 2.85 11.12
C LEU A 36 -2.01 1.42 10.70
N ASN A 37 -1.99 0.50 11.67
CA ASN A 37 -1.76 -0.91 11.39
C ASN A 37 -2.95 -1.55 10.65
N TYR A 38 -2.77 -2.79 10.18
CA TYR A 38 -3.79 -3.53 9.42
C TYR A 38 -5.14 -3.57 10.15
N ASN A 39 -5.16 -3.89 11.45
CA ASN A 39 -6.41 -4.02 12.20
C ASN A 39 -7.14 -2.68 12.36
N GLN A 40 -6.40 -1.59 12.59
CA GLN A 40 -6.98 -0.25 12.65
C GLN A 40 -7.56 0.16 11.30
N ARG A 41 -6.83 -0.07 10.20
CA ARG A 41 -7.31 0.20 8.84
C ARG A 41 -8.53 -0.63 8.50
N LYS A 42 -8.53 -1.92 8.89
CA LYS A 42 -9.67 -2.82 8.72
C LYS A 42 -10.90 -2.34 9.49
N LYS A 43 -10.72 -1.92 10.76
CA LYS A 43 -11.82 -1.40 11.59
C LYS A 43 -12.46 -0.15 10.99
N ILE A 44 -11.63 0.79 10.51
CA ILE A 44 -12.15 1.99 9.82
C ILE A 44 -12.90 1.59 8.55
N LEU A 45 -12.32 0.71 7.73
CA LEU A 45 -12.93 0.30 6.47
C LEU A 45 -14.26 -0.44 6.69
N SER A 46 -14.38 -1.24 7.76
CA SER A 46 -15.62 -1.94 8.11
C SER A 46 -16.76 -1.03 8.57
N SER A 47 -16.49 0.22 8.89
CA SER A 47 -17.53 1.21 9.24
C SER A 47 -18.18 1.88 8.01
N PHE A 48 -17.67 1.63 6.81
CA PHE A 48 -18.30 2.15 5.58
C PHE A 48 -19.43 1.22 5.13
N SER A 49 -20.64 1.76 5.05
CA SER A 49 -21.84 1.01 4.62
C SER A 49 -21.74 0.42 3.21
N GLY A 50 -20.83 0.95 2.39
CA GLY A 50 -20.56 0.45 1.04
C GLY A 50 -19.68 -0.80 0.98
N VAL A 51 -19.09 -1.27 2.09
CA VAL A 51 -18.16 -2.41 2.14
C VAL A 51 -18.88 -3.61 2.73
N ASP A 52 -19.08 -4.66 1.95
CA ASP A 52 -19.77 -5.87 2.42
C ASP A 52 -18.79 -6.89 3.02
N LYS A 53 -17.55 -6.95 2.51
CA LYS A 53 -16.53 -7.88 3.00
C LYS A 53 -15.12 -7.28 2.87
N ILE A 54 -14.27 -7.53 3.86
CA ILE A 54 -12.86 -7.16 3.83
C ILE A 54 -12.03 -8.43 3.92
N VAL A 55 -11.09 -8.57 2.99
CA VAL A 55 -10.17 -9.71 2.92
C VAL A 55 -8.72 -9.24 2.95
N PRO A 56 -7.78 -10.01 3.54
CA PRO A 56 -6.38 -9.66 3.50
C PRO A 56 -5.84 -9.74 2.07
N GLN A 57 -5.01 -8.78 1.71
CA GLN A 57 -4.21 -8.77 0.50
C GLN A 57 -2.74 -8.88 0.93
N ASP A 58 -2.20 -10.09 0.87
CA ASP A 58 -0.90 -10.44 1.45
C ASP A 58 0.30 -10.09 0.56
N ASN A 59 0.05 -9.66 -0.67
CA ASN A 59 1.07 -9.17 -1.60
C ASN A 59 0.48 -8.15 -2.58
N TRP A 60 1.34 -7.47 -3.33
CA TRP A 60 0.91 -6.46 -4.31
C TRP A 60 0.26 -7.06 -5.55
N CYS A 61 0.48 -8.35 -5.82
CA CYS A 61 -0.17 -9.04 -6.93
C CYS A 61 -1.58 -9.48 -6.53
N TYR A 62 -2.59 -8.98 -7.20
CA TYR A 62 -4.00 -9.28 -6.90
C TYR A 62 -4.45 -10.66 -7.38
N SER A 63 -3.65 -11.36 -8.19
CA SER A 63 -4.05 -12.60 -8.87
C SER A 63 -4.54 -13.69 -7.92
N SER A 64 -3.91 -13.86 -6.74
CA SER A 64 -4.32 -14.86 -5.75
C SER A 64 -5.73 -14.60 -5.23
N ASN A 65 -6.05 -13.36 -4.85
CA ASN A 65 -7.38 -13.01 -4.39
C ASN A 65 -8.41 -13.03 -5.53
N ILE A 66 -8.05 -12.61 -6.74
CA ILE A 66 -8.92 -12.71 -7.92
C ILE A 66 -9.32 -14.17 -8.16
N LEU A 67 -8.38 -15.10 -8.19
CA LEU A 67 -8.66 -16.52 -8.42
C LEU A 67 -9.40 -17.17 -7.26
N LYS A 68 -9.17 -16.74 -6.02
CA LYS A 68 -9.83 -17.24 -4.81
C LYS A 68 -11.28 -16.80 -4.71
N TYR A 69 -11.54 -15.51 -4.93
CA TYR A 69 -12.89 -14.93 -4.71
C TYR A 69 -13.70 -14.82 -6.00
N LYS A 70 -13.10 -15.00 -7.15
CA LYS A 70 -13.74 -15.01 -8.48
C LYS A 70 -14.75 -13.88 -8.67
N PRO A 71 -14.35 -12.61 -8.50
CA PRO A 71 -15.28 -11.51 -8.67
C PRO A 71 -15.73 -11.39 -10.13
N ASP A 72 -16.96 -10.98 -10.38
CA ASP A 72 -17.44 -10.66 -11.73
C ASP A 72 -16.74 -9.43 -12.29
N ILE A 73 -16.44 -8.46 -11.41
CA ILE A 73 -15.80 -7.19 -11.75
C ILE A 73 -14.72 -6.89 -10.72
N MET A 74 -13.52 -6.54 -11.19
CA MET A 74 -12.50 -5.89 -10.37
C MET A 74 -12.54 -4.40 -10.63
N VAL A 75 -12.59 -3.60 -9.57
CA VAL A 75 -12.50 -2.12 -9.64
C VAL A 75 -11.17 -1.67 -9.06
N HIS A 76 -10.45 -0.81 -9.78
CA HIS A 76 -9.16 -0.25 -9.33
C HIS A 76 -9.04 1.21 -9.76
N GLY A 77 -8.19 1.98 -9.08
CA GLY A 77 -7.79 3.31 -9.55
C GLY A 77 -6.95 3.22 -10.84
N ASP A 78 -6.94 4.25 -11.64
CA ASP A 78 -6.17 4.33 -12.90
C ASP A 78 -4.66 4.61 -12.68
N ASP A 79 -4.23 4.75 -11.42
CA ASP A 79 -2.84 5.03 -11.00
C ASP A 79 -1.85 3.87 -11.28
N GLY A 80 -2.33 2.67 -11.55
CA GLY A 80 -1.51 1.50 -11.89
C GLY A 80 -0.69 1.63 -13.18
N ASN A 81 -0.86 2.69 -13.96
CA ASN A 81 -0.11 2.96 -15.18
C ASN A 81 1.16 3.81 -14.96
N ASN A 82 1.34 4.38 -13.77
CA ASN A 82 2.33 5.44 -13.52
C ASN A 82 3.78 4.93 -13.46
N ASP A 83 4.00 3.65 -13.20
CA ASP A 83 5.35 3.06 -13.18
C ASP A 83 5.39 1.65 -13.80
N ALA A 84 6.60 1.12 -13.99
CA ALA A 84 6.81 -0.20 -14.57
C ALA A 84 6.21 -1.33 -13.73
N ASN A 85 6.29 -1.23 -12.39
CA ASN A 85 5.73 -2.23 -11.48
C ASN A 85 4.20 -2.23 -11.52
N GLY A 86 3.59 -1.05 -11.51
CA GLY A 86 2.13 -0.91 -11.64
C GLY A 86 1.61 -1.53 -12.92
N ARG A 87 2.30 -1.32 -14.06
CA ARG A 87 1.95 -1.95 -15.33
C ARG A 87 2.03 -3.48 -15.29
N ILE A 88 3.05 -4.05 -14.64
CA ILE A 88 3.19 -5.51 -14.47
C ILE A 88 2.06 -6.05 -13.60
N LEU A 89 1.77 -5.42 -12.47
CA LEU A 89 0.69 -5.83 -11.56
C LEU A 89 -0.67 -5.78 -12.25
N LYS A 90 -0.92 -4.72 -13.04
CA LYS A 90 -2.13 -4.59 -13.85
C LYS A 90 -2.23 -5.71 -14.88
N LYS A 91 -1.17 -5.99 -15.62
CA LYS A 91 -1.12 -7.10 -16.61
C LYS A 91 -1.43 -8.45 -15.94
N ASN A 92 -0.83 -8.73 -14.79
CA ASN A 92 -1.08 -9.96 -14.02
C ASN A 92 -2.54 -10.05 -13.56
N SER A 93 -3.13 -8.94 -13.10
CA SER A 93 -4.53 -8.88 -12.71
C SER A 93 -5.46 -9.14 -13.88
N ILE A 94 -5.21 -8.50 -15.03
CA ILE A 94 -5.98 -8.74 -16.27
C ILE A 94 -5.90 -10.21 -16.69
N ASN A 95 -4.72 -10.83 -16.64
CA ASN A 95 -4.57 -12.24 -16.96
C ASN A 95 -5.34 -13.16 -16.00
N ALA A 96 -5.36 -12.84 -14.72
CA ALA A 96 -6.14 -13.59 -13.72
C ALA A 96 -7.65 -13.43 -13.96
N LEU A 97 -8.11 -12.20 -14.25
CA LEU A 97 -9.51 -11.92 -14.57
C LEU A 97 -9.98 -12.64 -15.83
N LYS A 98 -9.16 -12.66 -16.89
CA LYS A 98 -9.47 -13.42 -18.12
C LYS A 98 -9.69 -14.91 -17.86
N LYS A 99 -8.92 -15.53 -16.95
CA LYS A 99 -9.07 -16.95 -16.60
C LYS A 99 -10.42 -17.28 -15.96
N ILE A 100 -11.07 -16.30 -15.36
CA ILE A 100 -12.37 -16.48 -14.67
C ILE A 100 -13.51 -15.77 -15.40
N GLY A 101 -13.27 -15.21 -16.59
CA GLY A 101 -14.30 -14.54 -17.40
C GLY A 101 -14.73 -13.16 -16.88
N SER A 102 -13.88 -12.49 -16.07
CA SER A 102 -14.22 -11.25 -15.38
C SER A 102 -13.59 -10.02 -16.02
N LYS A 103 -14.05 -8.83 -15.61
CA LYS A 103 -13.64 -7.53 -16.19
C LYS A 103 -12.90 -6.66 -15.17
N LEU A 104 -11.97 -5.83 -15.66
CA LEU A 104 -11.37 -4.72 -14.92
C LEU A 104 -12.08 -3.42 -15.27
N ILE A 105 -12.51 -2.67 -14.25
CA ILE A 105 -13.01 -1.31 -14.39
C ILE A 105 -12.04 -0.38 -13.66
N GLU A 106 -11.54 0.62 -14.37
CA GLU A 106 -10.67 1.65 -13.80
C GLU A 106 -11.48 2.90 -13.49
N ILE A 107 -11.29 3.40 -12.26
CA ILE A 107 -11.90 4.66 -11.80
C ILE A 107 -10.83 5.74 -11.79
N PRO A 108 -11.10 6.92 -12.33
CA PRO A 108 -10.16 8.04 -12.31
C PRO A 108 -9.66 8.35 -10.90
N HIS A 109 -8.36 8.54 -10.77
CA HIS A 109 -7.72 8.90 -9.51
C HIS A 109 -8.23 10.25 -9.00
N THR A 110 -8.52 10.32 -7.71
CA THR A 110 -8.91 11.58 -7.07
C THR A 110 -7.68 12.50 -6.96
N LYS A 111 -7.70 13.63 -7.67
CA LYS A 111 -6.59 14.59 -7.71
C LYS A 111 -6.30 15.19 -6.33
N ASN A 112 -5.08 15.66 -6.16
CA ASN A 112 -4.60 16.44 -4.99
C ASN A 112 -4.61 15.69 -3.64
N ILE A 113 -4.75 14.36 -3.62
CA ILE A 113 -4.61 13.57 -2.41
C ILE A 113 -3.98 12.21 -2.67
N SER A 114 -3.01 11.86 -1.82
CA SER A 114 -2.43 10.51 -1.79
C SER A 114 -2.04 10.15 -0.36
N SER A 115 -1.94 8.84 -0.07
CA SER A 115 -1.43 8.37 1.23
C SER A 115 0.00 8.86 1.48
N THR A 116 0.82 8.95 0.44
CA THR A 116 2.19 9.43 0.52
C THR A 116 2.26 10.92 0.89
N SER A 117 1.44 11.78 0.28
CA SER A 117 1.41 13.20 0.61
C SER A 117 0.91 13.45 2.04
N LEU A 118 -0.09 12.69 2.50
CA LEU A 118 -0.57 12.78 3.87
C LEU A 118 0.47 12.31 4.89
N GLN A 119 1.19 11.24 4.60
CA GLN A 119 2.29 10.78 5.45
C GLN A 119 3.40 11.84 5.53
N LYS A 120 3.81 12.41 4.39
CA LYS A 120 4.83 13.47 4.34
C LYS A 120 4.40 14.66 5.20
N ALA A 121 3.21 15.20 5.01
CA ALA A 121 2.68 16.31 5.80
C ALA A 121 2.63 15.99 7.31
N TYR A 122 2.23 14.77 7.67
CA TYR A 122 2.21 14.33 9.06
C TYR A 122 3.61 14.27 9.67
N PHE A 123 4.61 13.74 8.97
CA PHE A 123 5.99 13.68 9.45
C PHE A 123 6.64 15.07 9.54
N GLU A 124 6.35 15.96 8.62
CA GLU A 124 6.80 17.36 8.64
C GLU A 124 6.24 18.13 9.87
N GLN A 125 4.99 17.86 10.25
CA GLN A 125 4.37 18.47 11.43
C GLN A 125 4.75 17.79 12.75
N SER A 126 5.09 16.50 12.75
CA SER A 126 5.41 15.74 13.96
C SER A 126 6.91 15.75 14.26
N GLN A 127 7.42 16.82 14.82
CA GLN A 127 8.80 16.87 15.37
C GLN A 127 9.00 16.04 16.66
N LEU A 128 8.10 15.14 16.99
CA LEU A 128 8.12 14.41 18.27
C LEU A 128 8.74 13.01 18.12
N SER A 129 9.94 12.86 18.65
CA SER A 129 10.74 11.62 18.70
C SER A 129 10.09 10.44 19.47
N SER A 130 9.13 10.69 20.36
CA SER A 130 8.56 9.68 21.27
C SER A 130 7.65 8.63 20.61
N ARG A 131 7.25 8.81 19.34
CA ARG A 131 6.39 7.87 18.59
C ARG A 131 7.15 6.81 17.81
N ASN A 132 8.47 6.95 17.68
CA ASN A 132 9.29 6.11 16.82
C ASN A 132 9.45 4.67 17.31
N GLY A 133 9.41 4.42 18.63
CA GLY A 133 9.56 3.07 19.18
C GLY A 133 8.46 2.08 18.74
N LYS A 134 7.21 2.50 18.74
CA LYS A 134 6.09 1.64 18.26
C LYS A 134 6.15 1.41 16.74
N TYR A 135 6.63 2.40 15.99
CA TYR A 135 6.82 2.25 14.55
C TYR A 135 7.91 1.24 14.21
N LEU A 136 9.05 1.31 14.93
CA LEU A 136 10.15 0.36 14.77
C LEU A 136 9.71 -1.07 15.12
N GLN A 137 8.96 -1.28 16.21
CA GLN A 137 8.42 -2.60 16.57
C GLN A 137 7.53 -3.17 15.46
N ARG A 138 6.69 -2.34 14.84
CA ARG A 138 5.86 -2.76 13.70
C ARG A 138 6.69 -3.10 12.48
N LEU A 139 7.74 -2.35 12.18
CA LEU A 139 8.68 -2.66 11.10
C LEU A 139 9.31 -4.03 11.31
N ILE A 140 9.88 -4.28 12.48
CA ILE A 140 10.53 -5.54 12.84
C ILE A 140 9.55 -6.73 12.72
N SER A 141 8.29 -6.54 13.17
CA SER A 141 7.28 -7.61 13.10
C SER A 141 6.67 -7.81 11.70
N SER A 142 6.86 -6.86 10.78
CA SER A 142 6.25 -6.89 9.45
C SER A 142 7.22 -7.22 8.32
N LYS A 143 8.52 -7.22 8.60
CA LYS A 143 9.59 -7.49 7.63
C LYS A 143 10.49 -8.61 8.11
N ASP A 144 10.93 -9.46 7.18
CA ASP A 144 11.97 -10.46 7.46
C ASP A 144 13.32 -9.78 7.74
N ILE A 145 13.59 -8.66 7.11
CA ILE A 145 14.84 -7.89 7.26
C ILE A 145 14.51 -6.40 7.42
N THR A 146 14.90 -5.81 8.55
CA THR A 146 14.89 -4.36 8.77
C THR A 146 16.30 -3.81 8.54
N ARG A 147 16.42 -2.82 7.65
CA ARG A 147 17.70 -2.23 7.23
C ARG A 147 17.88 -0.87 7.88
N ILE A 148 18.87 -0.78 8.75
CA ILE A 148 19.21 0.47 9.44
C ILE A 148 20.65 0.81 9.06
N ILE A 149 20.90 2.07 8.71
CA ILE A 149 22.23 2.59 8.41
C ILE A 149 22.65 3.60 9.49
N GLU A 150 23.91 3.59 9.82
CA GLU A 150 24.48 4.63 10.70
C GLU A 150 24.63 5.95 9.95
N SER A 151 24.29 7.04 10.61
CA SER A 151 24.38 8.39 10.06
C SER A 151 25.09 9.33 11.03
N HIS A 152 26.18 9.93 10.58
CA HIS A 152 27.01 10.85 11.38
C HIS A 152 26.69 12.33 11.13
N SER A 153 25.80 12.64 10.20
CA SER A 153 25.44 14.03 9.87
C SER A 153 24.05 14.13 9.27
N PRO A 154 23.41 15.31 9.31
CA PRO A 154 22.15 15.55 8.63
C PRO A 154 22.19 15.24 7.13
N LEU A 155 23.33 15.49 6.47
CA LEU A 155 23.50 15.20 5.05
C LEU A 155 23.48 13.68 4.76
N SER A 156 24.21 12.89 5.56
CA SER A 156 24.22 11.43 5.40
C SER A 156 22.86 10.81 5.72
N ALA A 157 22.11 11.36 6.67
CA ALA A 157 20.74 10.96 6.95
C ALA A 157 19.81 11.26 5.77
N LEU A 158 19.92 12.43 5.16
CA LEU A 158 19.14 12.81 3.99
C LEU A 158 19.44 11.92 2.77
N ILE A 159 20.70 11.56 2.57
CA ILE A 159 21.10 10.61 1.53
C ILE A 159 20.48 9.24 1.81
N ALA A 160 20.62 8.73 3.05
CA ALA A 160 20.06 7.42 3.44
C ALA A 160 18.54 7.35 3.28
N GLU A 161 17.83 8.46 3.52
CA GLU A 161 16.37 8.54 3.34
C GLU A 161 15.94 8.45 1.87
N ASN A 162 16.75 8.93 0.96
CA ASN A 162 16.39 9.07 -0.45
C ASN A 162 17.00 8.00 -1.37
N ILE A 163 17.99 7.23 -0.89
CA ILE A 163 18.62 6.19 -1.69
C ILE A 163 17.80 4.90 -1.71
N PHE A 164 17.69 4.30 -2.87
CA PHE A 164 17.09 2.97 -3.04
C PHE A 164 17.74 2.24 -4.21
N TYR A 165 17.57 0.91 -4.23
CA TYR A 165 17.86 0.10 -5.41
C TYR A 165 16.71 -0.88 -5.68
N LYS A 166 16.66 -1.44 -6.88
CA LYS A 166 15.70 -2.51 -7.21
C LYS A 166 16.45 -3.84 -7.25
N ASN A 167 15.93 -4.82 -6.53
CA ASN A 167 16.48 -6.17 -6.57
C ASN A 167 16.16 -6.89 -7.90
N LYS A 168 16.66 -8.13 -8.07
CA LYS A 168 16.41 -8.94 -9.28
C LYS A 168 14.92 -9.21 -9.55
N LYS A 169 14.06 -9.11 -8.55
CA LYS A 169 12.60 -9.25 -8.67
C LYS A 169 11.89 -7.92 -8.97
N GLY A 170 12.63 -6.81 -9.11
CA GLY A 170 12.07 -5.48 -9.32
C GLY A 170 11.52 -4.82 -8.07
N GLU A 171 11.67 -5.42 -6.88
CA GLU A 171 11.24 -4.86 -5.61
C GLU A 171 12.16 -3.72 -5.19
N ARG A 172 11.56 -2.63 -4.71
CA ARG A 172 12.31 -1.49 -4.18
C ARG A 172 12.90 -1.85 -2.82
N ILE A 173 14.21 -1.70 -2.70
CA ILE A 173 14.97 -1.91 -1.47
C ILE A 173 15.52 -0.55 -1.02
N GLU A 174 15.18 -0.16 0.19
CA GLU A 174 15.62 1.08 0.84
C GLU A 174 15.96 0.83 2.30
N PHE A 175 16.59 1.80 2.94
CA PHE A 175 16.79 1.77 4.38
C PHE A 175 15.47 2.09 5.09
N ASP A 176 15.18 1.36 6.16
CA ASP A 176 13.98 1.54 6.98
C ASP A 176 14.17 2.64 8.03
N GLY A 177 15.41 2.97 8.33
CA GLY A 177 15.79 4.00 9.25
C GLY A 177 17.30 4.22 9.29
N PHE A 178 17.70 5.16 10.11
CA PHE A 178 19.10 5.41 10.42
C PHE A 178 19.31 5.53 11.92
N TRP A 179 20.51 5.16 12.35
CA TRP A 179 20.99 5.37 13.71
C TRP A 179 21.86 6.61 13.71
N SER A 180 21.55 7.59 14.56
CA SER A 180 22.42 8.75 14.74
C SER A 180 23.37 8.47 15.91
N SER A 181 24.65 8.52 15.67
CA SER A 181 25.72 8.46 16.67
C SER A 181 26.16 9.87 17.07
#